data_17b5a649481cbdd348f2ecab94d6d8a1
#
_entry.id   17b5a649481cbdd348f2ecab94d6d8a1
#
_cell.length_a   1.000
_cell.length_b   1.000
_cell.length_c   1.000
_cell.angle_alpha   90.00
_cell.angle_beta   90.00
_cell.angle_gamma   90.00
#
_symmetry.space_group_name_H-M   'P 1'
#
loop_
_entity.id
_entity.type
_entity.pdbx_description
1 polymer ?
#
loop_
_entity_poly.entity_id
_entity_poly.type
_entity_poly.pdbx_seq_one_letter_code
_entity_poly.pdbx_strand_id
1 'polypeptide(L)'
;SGTVKRVELEQFSNVRSNGLRAIELNEEDTLIGVTITDGEQQIMLFSNEGKAIRFAETDVRAMGRSAKGVRGMRVALAAQAEDTEDTDTDSEDEDSSDSNVVSRIVSLVVVPETGEVLCASANGYGKRTPVDDFPTKKRGGKGVIAIKTSERNGELVGAVAIDETKELMLI
;
A
#
# COMPACT_ATOMS: atom_id res chain seq x y z
N SER A 1 -4.64 5.43 7.07
CA SER A 1 -3.39 6.18 7.39
C SER A 1 -2.18 5.81 6.52
N GLY A 2 -2.15 4.69 5.83
CA GLY A 2 -0.97 4.22 5.06
C GLY A 2 0.20 3.75 5.93
N THR A 3 -0.09 3.28 7.12
CA THR A 3 0.88 2.76 8.08
C THR A 3 1.17 1.29 7.84
N VAL A 4 2.44 0.88 7.97
CA VAL A 4 2.92 -0.50 7.87
C VAL A 4 3.68 -0.88 9.12
N LYS A 5 3.74 -2.17 9.40
CA LYS A 5 4.44 -2.72 10.55
C LYS A 5 5.07 -4.07 10.21
N ARG A 6 6.29 -4.29 10.68
CA ARG A 6 6.98 -5.59 10.64
C ARG A 6 7.13 -6.14 12.07
N VAL A 7 6.76 -7.39 12.26
CA VAL A 7 6.85 -8.08 13.55
C VAL A 7 7.48 -9.45 13.30
N GLU A 8 8.42 -9.84 14.14
CA GLU A 8 9.01 -11.17 14.12
C GLU A 8 7.98 -12.21 14.59
N LEU A 9 7.85 -13.34 13.86
CA LEU A 9 6.87 -14.37 14.17
C LEU A 9 7.04 -14.99 15.56
N GLU A 10 8.27 -15.01 16.08
CA GLU A 10 8.57 -15.48 17.44
C GLU A 10 7.73 -14.78 18.52
N GLN A 11 7.36 -13.50 18.30
CA GLN A 11 6.49 -12.76 19.24
C GLN A 11 5.06 -13.31 19.34
N PHE A 12 4.70 -14.25 18.46
CA PHE A 12 3.40 -14.94 18.47
C PHE A 12 3.48 -16.39 18.93
N SER A 13 4.64 -16.86 19.41
CA SER A 13 4.86 -18.26 19.83
C SER A 13 3.95 -18.71 20.97
N ASN A 14 3.60 -17.80 21.89
CA ASN A 14 2.71 -18.08 23.02
C ASN A 14 1.27 -17.67 22.70
N VAL A 15 0.58 -18.48 21.91
CA VAL A 15 -0.81 -18.24 21.50
C VAL A 15 -1.75 -18.43 22.69
N ARG A 16 -2.70 -17.50 22.85
CA ARG A 16 -3.79 -17.59 23.80
C ARG A 16 -5.09 -17.95 23.07
N SER A 17 -6.04 -18.57 23.73
CA SER A 17 -7.33 -18.96 23.13
C SER A 17 -8.10 -17.78 22.52
N ASN A 18 -7.97 -16.59 23.08
CA ASN A 18 -8.59 -15.34 22.60
C ASN A 18 -7.67 -14.53 21.66
N GLY A 19 -6.56 -15.11 21.19
CA GLY A 19 -5.58 -14.46 20.33
C GLY A 19 -4.66 -13.47 21.05
N LEU A 20 -3.79 -12.86 20.28
CA LEU A 20 -2.84 -11.83 20.73
C LEU A 20 -3.02 -10.57 19.89
N ARG A 21 -2.93 -9.41 20.52
CA ARG A 21 -2.90 -8.15 19.77
C ARG A 21 -1.65 -8.13 18.88
N ALA A 22 -1.84 -7.96 17.59
CA ALA A 22 -0.75 -7.92 16.60
C ALA A 22 -0.29 -6.50 16.28
N ILE A 23 -1.18 -5.53 16.38
CA ILE A 23 -0.94 -4.12 16.08
C ILE A 23 -1.86 -3.24 16.94
N GLU A 24 -1.42 -2.04 17.27
CA GLU A 24 -2.27 -0.99 17.81
C GLU A 24 -2.73 -0.08 16.67
N LEU A 25 -4.03 -0.03 16.43
CA LEU A 25 -4.64 0.84 15.41
C LEU A 25 -4.99 2.20 16.02
N ASN A 26 -4.95 3.25 15.18
CA ASN A 26 -5.58 4.53 15.53
C ASN A 26 -7.11 4.39 15.39
N GLU A 27 -7.89 5.32 15.95
CA GLU A 27 -9.36 5.21 16.06
C GLU A 27 -10.06 5.02 14.71
N GLU A 28 -9.55 5.62 13.65
CA GLU A 28 -10.17 5.55 12.31
C GLU A 28 -9.46 4.58 11.36
N ASP A 29 -8.41 3.89 11.82
CA ASP A 29 -7.67 2.95 11.00
C ASP A 29 -8.28 1.56 11.04
N THR A 30 -8.27 0.89 9.91
CA THR A 30 -8.61 -0.53 9.74
C THR A 30 -7.40 -1.30 9.23
N LEU A 31 -7.21 -2.52 9.71
CA LEU A 31 -6.21 -3.42 9.16
C LEU A 31 -6.71 -3.97 7.82
N ILE A 32 -5.99 -3.71 6.73
CA ILE A 32 -6.41 -4.09 5.37
C ILE A 32 -5.72 -5.35 4.85
N GLY A 33 -4.61 -5.75 5.45
CA GLY A 33 -3.87 -6.92 5.00
C GLY A 33 -2.77 -7.34 5.94
N VAL A 34 -2.41 -8.60 5.84
CA VAL A 34 -1.28 -9.22 6.51
C VAL A 34 -0.64 -10.22 5.55
N THR A 35 0.68 -10.29 5.57
CA THR A 35 1.44 -11.25 4.77
C THR A 35 2.65 -11.73 5.55
N ILE A 36 3.19 -12.87 5.13
CA ILE A 36 4.45 -13.41 5.64
C ILE A 36 5.55 -13.02 4.67
N THR A 37 6.67 -12.58 5.22
CA THR A 37 7.89 -12.23 4.47
C THR A 37 9.09 -12.93 5.08
N ASP A 38 10.19 -13.01 4.32
CA ASP A 38 11.42 -13.68 4.74
C ASP A 38 12.49 -12.72 5.32
N GLY A 39 12.22 -11.41 5.34
CA GLY A 39 13.12 -10.38 5.85
C GLY A 39 13.88 -9.61 4.76
N GLU A 40 13.87 -10.07 3.50
CA GLU A 40 14.62 -9.48 2.38
C GLU A 40 13.72 -9.08 1.19
N GLN A 41 12.41 -9.25 1.32
CA GLN A 41 11.48 -9.00 0.23
C GLN A 41 11.19 -7.52 0.01
N GLN A 42 10.63 -7.23 -1.13
CA GLN A 42 10.10 -5.91 -1.44
C GLN A 42 8.59 -5.91 -1.28
N ILE A 43 8.07 -4.77 -0.85
CA ILE A 43 6.65 -4.56 -0.55
C ILE A 43 6.12 -3.46 -1.44
N MET A 44 4.91 -3.65 -1.94
CA MET A 44 4.13 -2.60 -2.59
C MET A 44 2.86 -2.29 -1.82
N LEU A 45 2.55 -1.02 -1.69
CA LEU A 45 1.28 -0.51 -1.19
C LEU A 45 0.56 0.23 -2.30
N PHE A 46 -0.75 0.06 -2.38
CA PHE A 46 -1.60 0.71 -3.37
C PHE A 46 -2.69 1.52 -2.70
N SER A 47 -2.91 2.75 -3.17
CA SER A 47 -4.02 3.60 -2.70
C SER A 47 -5.22 3.52 -3.63
N ASN A 48 -6.40 3.83 -3.11
CA ASN A 48 -7.64 3.93 -3.89
C ASN A 48 -7.55 4.96 -5.03
N GLU A 49 -6.65 5.95 -4.93
CA GLU A 49 -6.35 6.91 -5.99
C GLU A 49 -5.54 6.32 -7.17
N GLY A 50 -5.25 5.03 -7.13
CA GLY A 50 -4.46 4.36 -8.17
C GLY A 50 -2.97 4.60 -8.10
N LYS A 51 -2.44 5.07 -6.98
CA LYS A 51 -1.00 5.23 -6.74
C LYS A 51 -0.40 4.00 -6.08
N ALA A 52 0.86 3.73 -6.37
CA ALA A 52 1.64 2.64 -5.76
C ALA A 52 3.00 3.12 -5.28
N ILE A 53 3.47 2.56 -4.18
CA ILE A 53 4.85 2.73 -3.70
C ILE A 53 5.49 1.35 -3.52
N ARG A 54 6.75 1.20 -3.98
CA ARG A 54 7.57 0.00 -3.81
C ARG A 54 8.78 0.32 -2.96
N PHE A 55 9.02 -0.47 -1.91
CA PHE A 55 10.16 -0.31 -0.99
C PHE A 55 10.62 -1.65 -0.43
N ALA A 56 11.86 -1.70 0.06
CA ALA A 56 12.38 -2.88 0.73
C ALA A 56 11.74 -3.05 2.12
N GLU A 57 11.37 -4.27 2.50
CA GLU A 57 10.84 -4.52 3.85
C GLU A 57 11.82 -4.15 4.96
N THR A 58 13.13 -4.18 4.66
CA THR A 58 14.20 -3.76 5.59
C THR A 58 14.12 -2.27 5.95
N ASP A 59 13.46 -1.43 5.15
CA ASP A 59 13.16 -0.03 5.50
C ASP A 59 12.17 0.07 6.67
N VAL A 60 11.46 -1.02 6.98
CA VAL A 60 10.55 -1.12 8.12
C VAL A 60 11.26 -1.91 9.22
N ARG A 61 11.72 -1.24 10.27
CA ARG A 61 12.32 -1.92 11.41
C ARG A 61 11.34 -2.89 12.06
N ALA A 62 11.82 -4.02 12.55
CA ALA A 62 11.03 -4.92 13.38
C ALA A 62 10.57 -4.22 14.67
N MET A 63 9.32 -4.42 15.07
CA MET A 63 8.68 -3.76 16.20
C MET A 63 7.91 -4.76 17.05
N GLY A 64 7.69 -4.40 18.32
CA GLY A 64 6.85 -5.19 19.22
C GLY A 64 5.37 -5.18 18.79
N ARG A 65 4.60 -6.21 19.20
CA ARG A 65 3.19 -6.41 18.84
C ARG A 65 2.30 -5.19 19.13
N SER A 66 2.53 -4.47 20.21
CA SER A 66 1.74 -3.28 20.62
C SER A 66 2.12 -1.98 19.90
N ALA A 67 3.11 -1.99 19.00
CA ALA A 67 3.46 -0.79 18.26
C ALA A 67 2.42 -0.48 17.17
N LYS A 68 2.23 0.80 16.86
CA LYS A 68 1.32 1.28 15.79
C LYS A 68 1.90 1.08 14.39
N GLY A 69 3.23 1.04 14.26
CA GLY A 69 3.91 0.97 12.97
C GLY A 69 4.55 2.28 12.55
N VAL A 70 4.91 2.37 11.28
CA VAL A 70 5.54 3.53 10.64
C VAL A 70 4.87 3.82 9.32
N ARG A 71 4.99 5.05 8.82
CA ARG A 71 4.42 5.43 7.53
C ARG A 71 5.04 4.60 6.40
N GLY A 72 4.21 3.83 5.71
CA GLY A 72 4.58 3.08 4.51
C GLY A 72 4.36 3.90 3.24
N MET A 73 3.21 4.57 3.14
CA MET A 73 2.83 5.44 2.03
C MET A 73 2.15 6.70 2.55
N ARG A 74 2.37 7.85 1.90
CA ARG A 74 1.63 9.08 2.19
C ARG A 74 0.30 9.02 1.48
N VAL A 75 -0.79 9.11 2.24
CA VAL A 75 -2.15 9.25 1.74
C VAL A 75 -2.72 10.59 2.23
N ALA A 76 -3.52 11.25 1.41
CA ALA A 76 -4.19 12.47 1.81
C ALA A 76 -5.28 12.14 2.84
N LEU A 77 -5.24 12.79 3.99
CA LEU A 77 -6.31 12.72 5.00
C LEU A 77 -7.27 13.87 4.77
N ALA A 78 -8.57 13.64 4.91
CA ALA A 78 -9.61 14.66 4.70
C ALA A 78 -9.48 15.92 5.59
N ALA A 79 -8.65 15.89 6.62
CA ALA A 79 -8.51 16.97 7.61
C ALA A 79 -7.20 17.78 7.51
N GLN A 80 -6.35 17.60 6.49
CA GLN A 80 -5.07 18.32 6.37
C GLN A 80 -4.90 18.92 4.97
N ALA A 81 -5.83 19.80 4.59
CA ALA A 81 -5.67 20.70 3.46
C ALA A 81 -5.00 22.04 3.86
N GLU A 82 -4.54 22.19 5.10
CA GLU A 82 -3.86 23.41 5.55
C GLU A 82 -2.51 23.05 6.20
N ASP A 83 -1.46 23.70 5.67
CA ASP A 83 -0.11 23.89 6.21
C ASP A 83 0.80 22.65 6.41
N THR A 84 1.64 22.41 5.41
CA THR A 84 3.10 22.42 5.63
C THR A 84 3.83 22.63 4.29
N GLU A 85 4.41 23.81 4.15
CA GLU A 85 5.51 24.06 3.22
C GLU A 85 6.68 23.15 3.62
N ASP A 86 6.95 22.13 2.82
CA ASP A 86 8.26 21.52 2.74
C ASP A 86 8.64 21.44 1.26
N THR A 87 9.52 22.34 0.91
CA THR A 87 10.23 22.45 -0.35
C THR A 87 11.03 21.18 -0.60
N ASP A 88 10.58 20.35 -1.55
CA ASP A 88 11.48 19.58 -2.41
C ASP A 88 10.86 19.53 -3.81
N THR A 89 11.38 20.41 -4.63
CA THR A 89 11.20 20.51 -6.06
C THR A 89 11.66 19.22 -6.74
N ASP A 90 10.73 18.47 -7.37
CA ASP A 90 10.92 18.04 -8.75
C ASP A 90 9.65 17.39 -9.33
N SER A 91 9.38 17.85 -10.57
CA SER A 91 8.43 17.34 -11.56
C SER A 91 6.96 17.75 -11.41
N GLU A 92 6.67 18.68 -12.29
CA GLU A 92 5.38 19.09 -12.82
C GLU A 92 4.62 17.88 -13.37
N ASP A 93 3.48 17.59 -12.78
CA ASP A 93 2.29 17.08 -13.44
C ASP A 93 1.10 17.57 -12.59
N GLU A 94 0.65 18.77 -12.92
CA GLU A 94 -0.63 19.32 -12.46
C GLU A 94 -1.75 18.56 -13.17
N ASP A 95 -2.32 17.54 -12.53
CA ASP A 95 -3.69 17.13 -12.79
C ASP A 95 -4.45 17.20 -11.47
N SER A 96 -4.96 18.40 -11.21
CA SER A 96 -5.85 18.70 -10.10
C SER A 96 -7.22 18.08 -10.38
N SER A 97 -7.39 16.81 -10.06
CA SER A 97 -8.74 16.26 -9.89
C SER A 97 -9.24 16.65 -8.50
N ASP A 98 -10.07 17.67 -8.49
CA ASP A 98 -10.92 18.11 -7.39
C ASP A 98 -11.84 16.94 -7.00
N SER A 99 -11.38 16.08 -6.09
CA SER A 99 -12.20 15.05 -5.51
C SER A 99 -11.99 15.01 -4.00
N ASN A 100 -13.05 15.25 -3.29
CA ASN A 100 -13.24 15.05 -1.84
C ASN A 100 -13.06 13.57 -1.42
N VAL A 101 -12.22 12.81 -2.15
CA VAL A 101 -11.99 11.38 -1.93
C VAL A 101 -10.94 11.22 -0.84
N VAL A 102 -11.35 10.67 0.28
CA VAL A 102 -10.44 10.27 1.35
C VAL A 102 -9.48 9.21 0.82
N SER A 103 -8.22 9.56 0.73
CA SER A 103 -7.18 8.64 0.26
C SER A 103 -6.92 7.55 1.31
N ARG A 104 -6.96 6.28 0.88
CA ARG A 104 -6.72 5.11 1.73
C ARG A 104 -5.90 4.05 1.00
N ILE A 105 -5.20 3.21 1.75
CA ILE A 105 -4.54 2.04 1.18
C ILE A 105 -5.59 0.95 0.95
N VAL A 106 -5.52 0.28 -0.19
CA VAL A 106 -6.44 -0.79 -0.59
C VAL A 106 -5.76 -2.14 -0.77
N SER A 107 -4.45 -2.17 -1.01
CA SER A 107 -3.71 -3.43 -1.16
C SER A 107 -2.28 -3.35 -0.64
N LEU A 108 -1.84 -4.49 -0.09
CA LEU A 108 -0.47 -4.81 0.26
C LEU A 108 -0.05 -6.00 -0.61
N VAL A 109 1.04 -5.87 -1.33
CA VAL A 109 1.58 -6.90 -2.22
C VAL A 109 3.04 -7.17 -1.88
N VAL A 110 3.38 -8.44 -1.68
CA VAL A 110 4.78 -8.88 -1.65
C VAL A 110 5.23 -9.04 -3.09
N VAL A 111 6.30 -8.35 -3.45
CA VAL A 111 6.80 -8.29 -4.82
C VAL A 111 7.49 -9.60 -5.17
N PRO A 112 7.03 -10.33 -6.21
CA PRO A 112 7.77 -11.51 -6.70
C PRO A 112 9.07 -11.08 -7.37
N GLU A 113 10.02 -11.99 -7.49
CA GLU A 113 11.28 -11.75 -8.20
C GLU A 113 11.05 -11.35 -9.66
N THR A 114 10.09 -11.99 -10.29
CA THR A 114 9.64 -11.70 -11.67
C THR A 114 8.12 -11.74 -11.71
N GLY A 115 7.52 -10.97 -12.61
CA GLY A 115 6.06 -11.00 -12.81
C GLY A 115 5.46 -9.62 -13.01
N GLU A 116 4.18 -9.56 -12.86
CA GLU A 116 3.38 -8.36 -13.07
C GLU A 116 2.46 -8.11 -11.89
N VAL A 117 1.98 -6.90 -11.79
CA VAL A 117 0.89 -6.52 -10.89
C VAL A 117 -0.35 -6.24 -11.71
N LEU A 118 -1.46 -6.88 -11.36
CA LEU A 118 -2.77 -6.52 -11.86
C LEU A 118 -3.45 -5.58 -10.86
N CYS A 119 -3.82 -4.42 -11.33
CA CYS A 119 -4.68 -3.46 -10.64
C CYS A 119 -6.11 -3.59 -11.18
N ALA A 120 -7.11 -3.60 -10.29
CA ALA A 120 -8.53 -3.61 -10.65
C ALA A 120 -9.27 -2.44 -10.00
N SER A 121 -10.11 -1.76 -10.76
CA SER A 121 -10.87 -0.61 -10.31
C SER A 121 -12.36 -0.92 -10.14
N ALA A 122 -13.07 -0.07 -9.39
CA ALA A 122 -14.47 -0.28 -8.99
C ALA A 122 -15.43 -0.49 -10.16
N ASN A 123 -15.18 0.11 -11.31
CA ASN A 123 -16.02 -0.04 -12.49
C ASN A 123 -15.56 -1.19 -13.42
N GLY A 124 -14.75 -2.13 -12.89
CA GLY A 124 -14.36 -3.36 -13.59
C GLY A 124 -13.20 -3.21 -14.59
N TYR A 125 -12.48 -2.08 -14.58
CA TYR A 125 -11.30 -1.92 -15.42
C TYR A 125 -10.07 -2.50 -14.73
N GLY A 126 -9.25 -3.23 -15.50
CA GLY A 126 -8.00 -3.80 -15.02
C GLY A 126 -6.80 -3.36 -15.85
N LYS A 127 -5.63 -3.30 -15.22
CA LYS A 127 -4.36 -3.03 -15.89
C LYS A 127 -3.29 -3.94 -15.31
N ARG A 128 -2.59 -4.67 -16.20
CA ARG A 128 -1.36 -5.39 -15.87
C ARG A 128 -0.16 -4.47 -16.10
N THR A 129 0.78 -4.50 -15.18
CA THR A 129 2.00 -3.70 -15.26
C THR A 129 3.17 -4.55 -14.74
N PRO A 130 4.28 -4.65 -15.51
CA PRO A 130 5.48 -5.32 -15.04
C PRO A 130 5.96 -4.72 -13.70
N VAL A 131 6.42 -5.58 -12.80
CA VAL A 131 6.94 -5.15 -11.50
C VAL A 131 8.11 -4.16 -11.66
N ASP A 132 8.92 -4.33 -12.71
CA ASP A 132 10.09 -3.49 -12.98
C ASP A 132 9.75 -2.06 -13.40
N ASP A 133 8.52 -1.80 -13.85
CA ASP A 133 8.03 -0.45 -14.13
C ASP A 133 7.81 0.38 -12.85
N PHE A 134 7.79 -0.27 -11.69
CA PHE A 134 7.65 0.40 -10.40
C PHE A 134 9.03 0.63 -9.76
N PRO A 135 9.52 1.87 -9.68
CA PRO A 135 10.82 2.15 -9.09
C PRO A 135 10.82 1.83 -7.58
N THR A 136 11.88 1.18 -7.12
CA THR A 136 12.11 1.00 -5.68
C THR A 136 12.50 2.35 -5.07
N LYS A 137 11.74 2.80 -4.08
CA LYS A 137 11.94 4.06 -3.35
C LYS A 137 11.95 3.79 -1.84
N LYS A 138 12.35 4.78 -1.06
CA LYS A 138 12.16 4.71 0.40
C LYS A 138 10.67 4.78 0.73
N ARG A 139 10.25 4.08 1.81
CA ARG A 139 8.86 4.14 2.31
C ARG A 139 8.44 5.57 2.69
N GLY A 140 7.14 5.82 2.78
CA GLY A 140 6.56 7.07 3.27
C GLY A 140 6.36 8.15 2.22
N GLY A 141 6.72 7.90 0.95
CA GLY A 141 6.47 8.80 -0.18
C GLY A 141 5.04 8.74 -0.70
N LYS A 142 4.72 9.58 -1.70
CA LYS A 142 3.42 9.62 -2.38
C LYS A 142 3.21 8.46 -3.37
N GLY A 143 4.31 7.80 -3.80
CA GLY A 143 4.26 6.75 -4.83
C GLY A 143 4.22 7.29 -6.26
N VAL A 144 3.96 6.37 -7.19
CA VAL A 144 3.80 6.62 -8.64
C VAL A 144 2.41 6.13 -9.09
N ILE A 145 1.95 6.59 -10.23
CA ILE A 145 0.66 6.16 -10.79
C ILE A 145 0.78 4.72 -11.30
N ALA A 146 0.00 3.81 -10.73
CA ALA A 146 -0.13 2.43 -11.19
C ALA A 146 -1.27 2.29 -12.21
N ILE A 147 -2.42 2.91 -11.91
CA ILE A 147 -3.58 2.98 -12.80
C ILE A 147 -4.22 4.37 -12.66
N LYS A 148 -4.59 4.99 -13.76
CA LYS A 148 -5.34 6.25 -13.71
C LYS A 148 -6.76 5.99 -13.24
N THR A 149 -7.18 6.65 -12.16
CA THR A 149 -8.56 6.66 -11.69
C THR A 149 -9.31 7.83 -12.35
N SER A 150 -10.57 7.60 -12.67
CA SER A 150 -11.46 8.60 -13.30
C SER A 150 -12.91 8.22 -13.01
N GLU A 151 -13.87 9.06 -13.31
CA GLU A 151 -15.30 8.72 -13.22
C GLU A 151 -15.64 7.46 -14.01
N ARG A 152 -15.00 7.25 -15.17
CA ARG A 152 -15.18 6.07 -16.00
C ARG A 152 -14.69 4.79 -15.32
N ASN A 153 -13.48 4.82 -14.76
CA ASN A 153 -12.83 3.63 -14.20
C ASN A 153 -13.23 3.38 -12.75
N GLY A 154 -13.58 4.43 -12.02
CA GLY A 154 -13.74 4.39 -10.58
C GLY A 154 -12.39 4.37 -9.85
N GLU A 155 -12.45 4.31 -8.53
CA GLU A 155 -11.26 4.17 -7.69
C GLU A 155 -10.64 2.77 -7.79
N LEU A 156 -9.37 2.64 -7.45
CA LEU A 156 -8.69 1.35 -7.34
C LEU A 156 -9.26 0.58 -6.14
N VAL A 157 -9.70 -0.65 -6.35
CA VAL A 157 -10.24 -1.53 -5.30
C VAL A 157 -9.29 -2.63 -4.87
N GLY A 158 -8.33 -3.00 -5.73
CA GLY A 158 -7.38 -4.04 -5.40
C GLY A 158 -6.21 -4.13 -6.37
N ALA A 159 -5.10 -4.67 -5.87
CA ALA A 159 -3.93 -5.03 -6.65
C ALA A 159 -3.38 -6.38 -6.17
N VAL A 160 -2.95 -7.21 -7.10
CA VAL A 160 -2.38 -8.53 -6.84
C VAL A 160 -1.17 -8.78 -7.73
N ALA A 161 -0.17 -9.48 -7.19
CA ALA A 161 0.92 -9.99 -7.99
C ALA A 161 0.43 -11.20 -8.81
N ILE A 162 0.75 -11.21 -10.07
CA ILE A 162 0.39 -12.28 -11.01
C ILE A 162 1.61 -12.81 -11.72
N ASP A 163 1.54 -14.08 -12.07
CA ASP A 163 2.44 -14.77 -12.97
C ASP A 163 1.63 -15.54 -14.03
N GLU A 164 2.29 -16.04 -15.05
CA GLU A 164 1.62 -16.70 -16.16
C GLU A 164 0.97 -18.05 -15.79
N THR A 165 1.22 -18.56 -14.60
CA THR A 165 0.73 -19.88 -14.13
C THR A 165 -0.57 -19.78 -13.35
N LYS A 166 -1.08 -18.58 -13.08
CA LYS A 166 -2.22 -18.33 -12.19
C LYS A 166 -3.44 -17.82 -12.94
N GLU A 167 -4.61 -18.17 -12.43
CA GLU A 167 -5.89 -17.64 -12.85
C GLU A 167 -6.36 -16.56 -11.87
N LEU A 168 -7.15 -15.62 -12.35
CA LEU A 168 -7.68 -14.51 -11.57
C LEU A 168 -9.19 -14.73 -11.34
N MET A 169 -9.60 -14.59 -10.09
CA MET A 169 -11.02 -14.52 -9.72
C MET A 169 -11.35 -13.10 -9.28
N LEU A 170 -12.39 -12.54 -9.85
CA LEU A 170 -12.96 -11.23 -9.51
C LEU A 170 -14.37 -11.43 -8.94
N ILE A 171 -14.70 -10.70 -7.87
CA ILE A 171 -15.99 -10.74 -7.18
C ILE A 171 -16.59 -9.35 -7.13
#